data_1187e7e0ae82de4191e75d2445ce001d
#
_entry.id   1187e7e0ae82de4191e75d2445ce001d
#
_cell.length_a   1.000
_cell.length_b   1.000
_cell.length_c   1.000
_cell.angle_alpha   90.00
_cell.angle_beta   90.00
_cell.angle_gamma   90.00
#
_symmetry.space_group_name_H-M   'P 1'
#
loop_
_entity.id
_entity.type
_entity.pdbx_description
1 polymer ?
#
loop_
_entity_poly.entity_id
_entity_poly.type
_entity_poly.pdbx_seq_one_letter_code
_entity_poly.pdbx_strand_id
1 'polypeptide(L)'
;PYYSYMKDYWNGYGLDTHLDMMVTVSDLKRMADYDLAILSAHGAYYTYEYGWLWKKQATAPIILLLEKSDFWNDLRYGLELLSHRVIKVNGCYAVTGDFFGNAYRGGKLNGTIVLSETCEFYGRSGHVDTALSDGLLSGGAKAVAGFVNNVYSVYSRSMLWATVNRLIEGETLQQAIDYGLEVYGENDIVWYLNQNTGRRPHSAASYPIIQGDAAARLTAPGMLTNGAAAQQTPAAA
;
A
#
# COMPACT_ATOMS: atom_id res chain seq x y z
N PRO A 1 16.59 7.37 -1.95
CA PRO A 1 17.24 7.61 -0.65
C PRO A 1 16.36 7.21 0.53
N TYR A 2 15.06 7.63 0.58
CA TYR A 2 14.19 7.42 1.74
C TYR A 2 13.90 5.93 2.00
N TYR A 3 13.41 5.18 1.03
CA TYR A 3 13.11 3.75 1.20
C TYR A 3 14.38 2.91 1.42
N SER A 4 15.51 3.28 0.84
CA SER A 4 16.79 2.63 1.14
C SER A 4 17.19 2.83 2.59
N TYR A 5 16.99 4.05 3.13
CA TYR A 5 17.22 4.32 4.54
C TYR A 5 16.30 3.51 5.46
N MET A 6 14.99 3.44 5.14
CA MET A 6 14.03 2.62 5.90
C MET A 6 14.44 1.14 5.91
N LYS A 7 14.79 0.59 4.74
CA LYS A 7 15.29 -0.77 4.61
C LYS A 7 16.47 -1.03 5.54
N ASP A 8 17.51 -0.19 5.45
CA ASP A 8 18.74 -0.37 6.23
C ASP A 8 18.46 -0.24 7.74
N TYR A 9 17.58 0.70 8.11
CA TYR A 9 17.16 0.88 9.49
C TYR A 9 16.42 -0.36 10.03
N TRP A 10 15.42 -0.86 9.32
CA TRP A 10 14.63 -2.01 9.75
C TRP A 10 15.44 -3.31 9.75
N ASN A 11 16.40 -3.46 8.83
CA ASN A 11 17.37 -4.56 8.89
C ASN A 11 18.20 -4.52 10.18
N GLY A 12 18.56 -3.33 10.67
CA GLY A 12 19.23 -3.14 11.94
C GLY A 12 18.41 -3.60 13.15
N TYR A 13 17.08 -3.66 13.01
CA TYR A 13 16.15 -4.19 14.02
C TYR A 13 15.76 -5.66 13.80
N GLY A 14 16.44 -6.35 12.90
CA GLY A 14 16.29 -7.79 12.71
C GLY A 14 15.25 -8.21 11.67
N LEU A 15 14.70 -7.27 10.88
CA LEU A 15 13.90 -7.62 9.71
C LEU A 15 14.84 -8.00 8.55
N ASP A 16 14.42 -8.96 7.74
CA ASP A 16 15.02 -9.24 6.43
C ASP A 16 14.22 -8.49 5.36
N THR A 17 14.71 -7.31 4.95
CA THR A 17 13.97 -6.39 4.11
C THR A 17 14.45 -6.43 2.67
N HIS A 18 13.56 -6.70 1.75
CA HIS A 18 13.78 -6.54 0.31
C HIS A 18 13.17 -5.23 -0.20
N LEU A 19 13.90 -4.49 -1.03
CA LEU A 19 13.42 -3.26 -1.66
C LEU A 19 13.51 -3.41 -3.18
N ASP A 20 12.36 -3.32 -3.85
CA ASP A 20 12.26 -3.24 -5.29
C ASP A 20 11.75 -1.85 -5.71
N MET A 21 12.53 -1.13 -6.51
CA MET A 21 12.20 0.21 -6.98
C MET A 21 11.56 0.23 -8.38
N MET A 22 11.49 -0.93 -9.05
CA MET A 22 10.99 -1.06 -10.43
C MET A 22 9.98 -2.20 -10.54
N VAL A 23 9.04 -2.26 -9.59
CA VAL A 23 8.03 -3.31 -9.46
C VAL A 23 7.26 -3.51 -10.75
N THR A 24 7.23 -4.76 -11.22
CA THR A 24 6.45 -5.21 -12.38
C THR A 24 5.17 -5.93 -11.92
N VAL A 25 4.26 -6.21 -12.86
CA VAL A 25 3.09 -7.08 -12.63
C VAL A 25 3.52 -8.45 -12.10
N SER A 26 4.67 -8.97 -12.57
CA SER A 26 5.21 -10.27 -12.12
C SER A 26 5.71 -10.22 -10.68
N ASP A 27 6.31 -9.11 -10.25
CA ASP A 27 6.84 -8.96 -8.88
C ASP A 27 5.70 -8.89 -7.86
N LEU A 28 4.58 -8.28 -8.21
CA LEU A 28 3.38 -8.27 -7.36
C LEU A 28 2.82 -9.67 -7.08
N LYS A 29 3.21 -10.70 -7.82
CA LYS A 29 2.84 -12.11 -7.54
C LYS A 29 3.73 -12.79 -6.49
N ARG A 30 4.72 -12.07 -5.94
CA ARG A 30 5.69 -12.58 -4.96
C ARG A 30 5.50 -12.02 -3.56
N MET A 31 4.45 -11.27 -3.30
CA MET A 31 4.17 -10.70 -1.97
C MET A 31 3.98 -11.77 -0.88
N ALA A 32 3.58 -12.99 -1.28
CA ALA A 32 3.43 -14.13 -0.36
C ALA A 32 4.74 -14.63 0.26
N ASP A 33 5.88 -14.19 -0.26
CA ASP A 33 7.21 -14.52 0.28
C ASP A 33 7.52 -13.72 1.57
N TYR A 34 6.64 -12.79 1.97
CA TYR A 34 6.89 -11.83 3.05
C TYR A 34 5.74 -11.78 4.07
N ASP A 35 6.07 -11.61 5.36
CA ASP A 35 5.09 -11.38 6.44
C ASP A 35 4.48 -9.97 6.38
N LEU A 36 5.23 -9.02 5.83
CA LEU A 36 4.82 -7.63 5.61
C LEU A 36 5.17 -7.21 4.19
N ALA A 37 4.17 -6.78 3.44
CA ALA A 37 4.35 -6.18 2.12
C ALA A 37 3.95 -4.70 2.15
N ILE A 38 4.83 -3.85 1.59
CA ILE A 38 4.59 -2.41 1.50
C ILE A 38 4.48 -2.03 0.04
N LEU A 39 3.34 -1.44 -0.34
CA LEU A 39 3.05 -0.95 -1.68
C LEU A 39 3.19 0.57 -1.72
N SER A 40 4.28 1.07 -2.31
CA SER A 40 4.50 2.48 -2.54
C SER A 40 4.49 2.75 -4.04
N ALA A 41 3.36 3.20 -4.56
CA ALA A 41 3.13 3.43 -5.98
C ALA A 41 2.15 4.58 -6.19
N HIS A 42 1.98 5.02 -7.44
CA HIS A 42 0.86 5.87 -7.79
C HIS A 42 -0.44 5.07 -7.75
N GLY A 43 -1.50 5.69 -7.29
CA GLY A 43 -2.85 5.14 -7.33
C GLY A 43 -3.85 6.15 -7.83
N ALA A 44 -4.97 5.64 -8.32
CA ALA A 44 -6.07 6.46 -8.78
C ALA A 44 -7.39 5.71 -8.67
N TYR A 45 -8.45 6.43 -8.38
CA TYR A 45 -9.82 5.95 -8.59
C TYR A 45 -10.17 6.17 -10.06
N TYR A 46 -10.05 5.11 -10.87
CA TYR A 46 -9.96 5.20 -12.32
C TYR A 46 -11.13 4.50 -13.02
N THR A 47 -11.67 5.14 -14.07
CA THR A 47 -12.71 4.55 -14.92
C THR A 47 -12.07 3.91 -16.14
N TYR A 48 -12.33 2.63 -16.35
CA TYR A 48 -11.85 1.87 -17.50
C TYR A 48 -12.98 1.09 -18.19
N GLU A 49 -12.78 0.80 -19.47
CA GLU A 49 -13.72 -0.01 -20.23
C GLU A 49 -13.36 -1.50 -20.14
N TYR A 50 -14.36 -2.34 -20.07
CA TYR A 50 -14.22 -3.80 -20.11
C TYR A 50 -15.32 -4.46 -20.93
N GLY A 51 -15.08 -5.73 -21.35
CA GLY A 51 -16.00 -6.47 -22.20
C GLY A 51 -15.62 -6.38 -23.68
N TRP A 52 -15.75 -7.49 -24.42
CA TRP A 52 -15.35 -7.59 -25.82
C TRP A 52 -16.47 -7.15 -26.79
N LEU A 53 -17.65 -7.68 -26.63
CA LEU A 53 -18.80 -7.40 -27.53
C LEU A 53 -19.62 -6.18 -27.05
N TRP A 54 -19.78 -6.05 -25.74
CA TRP A 54 -20.54 -4.98 -25.08
C TRP A 54 -19.60 -4.28 -24.11
N LYS A 55 -19.07 -3.14 -24.55
CA LYS A 55 -18.22 -2.33 -23.70
C LYS A 55 -19.02 -1.81 -22.52
N LYS A 56 -18.57 -2.17 -21.33
CA LYS A 56 -19.05 -1.66 -20.05
C LYS A 56 -17.95 -0.79 -19.44
N GLN A 57 -18.34 0.10 -18.55
CA GLN A 57 -17.39 0.90 -17.76
C GLN A 57 -17.40 0.42 -16.32
N ALA A 58 -16.22 0.34 -15.71
CA ALA A 58 -16.05 0.18 -14.29
C ALA A 58 -15.18 1.31 -13.77
N THR A 59 -15.47 1.75 -12.56
CA THR A 59 -14.62 2.69 -11.83
C THR A 59 -14.18 2.00 -10.56
N ALA A 60 -12.88 1.92 -10.33
CA ALA A 60 -12.30 1.26 -9.17
C ALA A 60 -10.93 1.86 -8.81
N PRO A 61 -10.47 1.68 -7.57
CA PRO A 61 -9.10 2.00 -7.23
C PRO A 61 -8.13 1.07 -7.96
N ILE A 62 -7.05 1.64 -8.47
CA ILE A 62 -5.99 0.91 -9.19
C ILE A 62 -4.62 1.30 -8.64
N ILE A 63 -3.67 0.39 -8.77
CA ILE A 63 -2.24 0.66 -8.50
C ILE A 63 -1.52 0.76 -9.84
N LEU A 64 -0.93 1.92 -10.11
CA LEU A 64 -0.19 2.20 -11.33
C LEU A 64 1.27 1.81 -11.13
N LEU A 65 1.79 0.96 -12.01
CA LEU A 65 3.18 0.53 -12.03
C LEU A 65 4.02 1.43 -12.94
N LEU A 66 5.33 1.42 -12.74
CA LEU A 66 6.28 2.07 -13.65
C LEU A 66 6.61 1.19 -14.86
N GLU A 67 6.18 -0.07 -14.85
CA GLU A 67 6.36 -1.00 -15.96
C GLU A 67 5.61 -0.51 -17.19
N LYS A 68 6.37 -0.23 -18.26
CA LYS A 68 5.79 0.22 -19.54
C LYS A 68 5.14 -0.93 -20.29
N SER A 69 4.00 -0.63 -20.91
CA SER A 69 3.35 -1.58 -21.80
C SER A 69 4.12 -1.68 -23.12
N ASP A 70 4.44 -2.90 -23.52
CA ASP A 70 5.03 -3.24 -24.82
C ASP A 70 4.47 -4.57 -25.33
N PHE A 71 4.77 -4.90 -26.59
CA PHE A 71 4.25 -6.11 -27.23
C PHE A 71 4.58 -7.40 -26.47
N TRP A 72 5.79 -7.54 -25.93
CA TRP A 72 6.21 -8.76 -25.25
C TRP A 72 5.55 -8.92 -23.88
N ASN A 73 5.44 -7.82 -23.16
CA ASN A 73 4.73 -7.80 -21.88
C ASN A 73 3.23 -7.97 -22.07
N ASP A 74 2.65 -7.41 -23.16
CA ASP A 74 1.26 -7.65 -23.52
C ASP A 74 0.97 -9.14 -23.78
N LEU A 75 1.89 -9.82 -24.44
CA LEU A 75 1.76 -11.26 -24.65
C LEU A 75 1.89 -12.03 -23.32
N ARG A 76 2.85 -11.62 -22.48
CA ARG A 76 3.06 -12.22 -21.14
C ARG A 76 1.84 -12.06 -20.23
N TYR A 77 1.21 -10.89 -20.24
CA TYR A 77 0.06 -10.57 -19.39
C TYR A 77 -1.30 -10.71 -20.10
N GLY A 78 -1.33 -11.42 -21.23
CA GLY A 78 -2.50 -11.48 -22.10
C GLY A 78 -3.80 -11.91 -21.39
N LEU A 79 -3.74 -12.91 -20.50
CA LEU A 79 -4.90 -13.37 -19.73
C LEU A 79 -5.34 -12.33 -18.69
N GLU A 80 -4.42 -11.66 -18.03
CA GLU A 80 -4.69 -10.60 -17.09
C GLU A 80 -5.29 -9.36 -17.77
N LEU A 81 -4.79 -9.01 -18.96
CA LEU A 81 -5.33 -7.92 -19.78
C LEU A 81 -6.73 -8.24 -20.30
N LEU A 82 -6.96 -9.45 -20.81
CA LEU A 82 -8.29 -9.89 -21.28
C LEU A 82 -9.33 -9.92 -20.17
N SER A 83 -8.92 -10.26 -18.96
CA SER A 83 -9.81 -10.30 -17.79
C SER A 83 -9.87 -8.99 -17.00
N HIS A 84 -9.19 -7.94 -17.47
CA HIS A 84 -9.11 -6.61 -16.87
C HIS A 84 -8.57 -6.58 -15.42
N ARG A 85 -7.86 -7.63 -15.02
CA ARG A 85 -7.06 -7.67 -13.78
C ARG A 85 -5.83 -6.78 -13.87
N VAL A 86 -5.27 -6.69 -15.07
CA VAL A 86 -4.27 -5.69 -15.46
C VAL A 86 -4.89 -4.82 -16.55
N ILE A 87 -4.72 -3.52 -16.46
CA ILE A 87 -5.16 -2.54 -17.44
C ILE A 87 -3.98 -1.68 -17.87
N LYS A 88 -4.14 -0.96 -18.99
CA LYS A 88 -3.13 0.00 -19.47
C LYS A 88 -3.59 1.42 -19.18
N VAL A 89 -2.74 2.18 -18.53
CA VAL A 89 -2.99 3.59 -18.19
C VAL A 89 -1.76 4.40 -18.59
N ASN A 90 -1.92 5.34 -19.49
CA ASN A 90 -0.83 6.22 -19.96
C ASN A 90 0.45 5.48 -20.42
N GLY A 91 0.28 4.32 -21.05
CA GLY A 91 1.41 3.52 -21.57
C GLY A 91 2.14 2.68 -20.51
N CYS A 92 1.60 2.59 -19.31
CA CYS A 92 2.08 1.70 -18.24
C CYS A 92 1.00 0.70 -17.86
N TYR A 93 1.37 -0.34 -17.12
CA TYR A 93 0.41 -1.26 -16.52
C TYR A 93 -0.11 -0.74 -15.19
N ALA A 94 -1.38 -1.05 -14.92
CA ALA A 94 -1.99 -0.87 -13.62
C ALA A 94 -2.73 -2.14 -13.23
N VAL A 95 -2.79 -2.44 -11.92
CA VAL A 95 -3.49 -3.61 -11.40
C VAL A 95 -4.76 -3.19 -10.65
N THR A 96 -5.78 -4.03 -10.76
CA THR A 96 -7.07 -3.90 -10.05
C THR A 96 -7.12 -4.84 -8.86
N GLY A 97 -8.16 -4.77 -8.02
CA GLY A 97 -8.38 -5.71 -6.92
C GLY A 97 -8.47 -7.17 -7.38
N ASP A 98 -9.12 -7.42 -8.52
CA ASP A 98 -9.26 -8.76 -9.09
C ASP A 98 -7.91 -9.40 -9.46
N PHE A 99 -6.89 -8.60 -9.73
CA PHE A 99 -5.53 -9.11 -9.93
C PHE A 99 -5.04 -9.86 -8.69
N PHE A 100 -5.15 -9.26 -7.52
CA PHE A 100 -4.67 -9.86 -6.27
C PHE A 100 -5.49 -11.11 -5.89
N GLY A 101 -6.82 -11.05 -5.98
CA GLY A 101 -7.68 -12.19 -5.72
C GLY A 101 -7.40 -13.39 -6.63
N ASN A 102 -7.01 -13.13 -7.88
CA ASN A 102 -6.62 -14.20 -8.81
C ASN A 102 -5.18 -14.68 -8.60
N ALA A 103 -4.23 -13.78 -8.44
CA ALA A 103 -2.81 -14.11 -8.26
C ALA A 103 -2.59 -14.98 -7.01
N TYR A 104 -3.35 -14.70 -5.96
CA TYR A 104 -3.26 -15.37 -4.66
C TYR A 104 -4.42 -16.29 -4.34
N ARG A 105 -5.10 -16.81 -5.40
CA ARG A 105 -6.21 -17.75 -5.24
C ARG A 105 -5.86 -18.91 -4.31
N GLY A 106 -6.78 -19.20 -3.39
CA GLY A 106 -6.61 -20.26 -2.38
C GLY A 106 -5.83 -19.81 -1.15
N GLY A 107 -5.78 -18.49 -0.87
CA GLY A 107 -5.20 -17.96 0.37
C GLY A 107 -3.67 -17.93 0.37
N LYS A 108 -3.05 -17.84 -0.80
CA LYS A 108 -1.57 -17.92 -0.94
C LYS A 108 -0.81 -16.80 -0.28
N LEU A 109 -1.44 -15.64 0.02
CA LEU A 109 -0.79 -14.58 0.83
C LEU A 109 -0.53 -15.01 2.28
N ASN A 110 -1.17 -16.09 2.74
CA ASN A 110 -0.84 -16.81 3.97
C ASN A 110 -0.59 -15.93 5.21
N GLY A 111 -1.43 -14.90 5.39
CA GLY A 111 -1.35 -14.05 6.58
C GLY A 111 -0.44 -12.83 6.47
N THR A 112 0.07 -12.51 5.28
CA THR A 112 0.81 -11.26 5.01
C THR A 112 0.00 -10.03 5.45
N ILE A 113 0.62 -9.11 6.17
CA ILE A 113 0.09 -7.76 6.40
C ILE A 113 0.48 -6.90 5.19
N VAL A 114 -0.48 -6.16 4.62
CA VAL A 114 -0.22 -5.28 3.48
C VAL A 114 -0.45 -3.83 3.88
N LEU A 115 0.57 -2.99 3.72
CA LEU A 115 0.49 -1.54 3.91
C LEU A 115 0.62 -0.84 2.57
N SER A 116 -0.25 0.14 2.28
CA SER A 116 -0.20 0.89 1.03
C SER A 116 -0.07 2.38 1.27
N GLU A 117 0.92 3.00 0.63
CA GLU A 117 1.08 4.46 0.54
C GLU A 117 0.42 5.04 -0.72
N THR A 118 -0.34 4.22 -1.44
CA THR A 118 -0.95 4.58 -2.72
C THR A 118 -2.10 5.56 -2.53
N CYS A 119 -2.14 6.64 -3.32
CA CYS A 119 -3.29 7.53 -3.38
C CYS A 119 -4.56 6.77 -3.77
N GLU A 120 -5.69 7.16 -3.20
CA GLU A 120 -7.01 6.61 -3.54
C GLU A 120 -7.09 5.06 -3.45
N PHE A 121 -6.25 4.43 -2.62
CA PHE A 121 -6.27 2.98 -2.42
C PHE A 121 -7.65 2.48 -1.96
N TYR A 122 -8.32 3.26 -1.15
CA TYR A 122 -9.70 3.06 -0.71
C TYR A 122 -10.69 4.02 -1.39
N GLY A 123 -10.40 4.43 -2.64
CA GLY A 123 -11.27 5.34 -3.38
C GLY A 123 -11.25 6.76 -2.84
N ARG A 124 -12.41 7.42 -2.86
CA ARG A 124 -12.56 8.84 -2.52
C ARG A 124 -13.58 9.06 -1.42
N SER A 125 -13.47 10.20 -0.71
CA SER A 125 -14.49 10.64 0.25
C SER A 125 -15.87 10.66 -0.41
N GLY A 126 -16.86 10.09 0.32
CA GLY A 126 -18.20 9.91 -0.23
C GLY A 126 -18.37 8.68 -1.14
N HIS A 127 -17.28 8.02 -1.53
CA HIS A 127 -17.30 6.76 -2.27
C HIS A 127 -16.07 5.91 -1.91
N VAL A 128 -16.06 5.39 -0.68
CA VAL A 128 -15.03 4.44 -0.24
C VAL A 128 -15.22 3.13 -1.01
N ASP A 129 -14.15 2.66 -1.62
CA ASP A 129 -14.12 1.47 -2.45
C ASP A 129 -13.03 0.53 -1.96
N THR A 130 -13.41 -0.68 -1.63
CA THR A 130 -12.56 -1.70 -0.98
C THR A 130 -12.00 -2.71 -1.96
N ALA A 131 -12.21 -2.55 -3.27
CA ALA A 131 -11.88 -3.56 -4.27
C ALA A 131 -10.41 -4.04 -4.20
N LEU A 132 -9.44 -3.15 -3.96
CA LEU A 132 -8.03 -3.54 -3.82
C LEU A 132 -7.79 -4.39 -2.57
N SER A 133 -8.32 -3.95 -1.43
CA SER A 133 -8.16 -4.69 -0.17
C SER A 133 -8.97 -5.99 -0.16
N ASP A 134 -10.17 -6.01 -0.75
CA ASP A 134 -10.96 -7.23 -0.89
C ASP A 134 -10.22 -8.27 -1.73
N GLY A 135 -9.56 -7.85 -2.81
CA GLY A 135 -8.70 -8.72 -3.61
C GLY A 135 -7.54 -9.31 -2.80
N LEU A 136 -6.85 -8.49 -2.00
CA LEU A 136 -5.76 -8.91 -1.12
C LEU A 136 -6.25 -9.85 0.00
N LEU A 137 -7.35 -9.51 0.66
CA LEU A 137 -7.93 -10.32 1.74
C LEU A 137 -8.44 -11.67 1.21
N SER A 138 -9.11 -11.69 0.05
CA SER A 138 -9.53 -12.94 -0.61
C SER A 138 -8.33 -13.79 -1.04
N GLY A 139 -7.19 -13.15 -1.31
CA GLY A 139 -5.90 -13.78 -1.55
C GLY A 139 -5.21 -14.33 -0.30
N GLY A 140 -5.76 -14.08 0.90
CA GLY A 140 -5.24 -14.58 2.18
C GLY A 140 -4.39 -13.58 2.96
N ALA A 141 -4.37 -12.30 2.59
CA ALA A 141 -3.78 -11.27 3.44
C ALA A 141 -4.47 -11.26 4.81
N LYS A 142 -3.71 -11.07 5.88
CA LYS A 142 -4.26 -11.02 7.25
C LYS A 142 -4.94 -9.69 7.51
N ALA A 143 -4.30 -8.61 7.08
CA ALA A 143 -4.80 -7.25 7.19
C ALA A 143 -4.25 -6.39 6.06
N VAL A 144 -5.00 -5.37 5.69
CA VAL A 144 -4.64 -4.40 4.65
C VAL A 144 -4.91 -3.00 5.18
N ALA A 145 -3.91 -2.12 5.13
CA ALA A 145 -4.06 -0.72 5.46
C ALA A 145 -3.63 0.16 4.28
N GLY A 146 -4.36 1.25 4.05
CA GLY A 146 -4.12 2.19 2.96
C GLY A 146 -4.94 3.45 3.14
N PHE A 147 -4.92 4.34 2.15
CA PHE A 147 -5.49 5.68 2.26
C PHE A 147 -6.71 5.89 1.37
N VAL A 148 -7.67 6.64 1.89
CA VAL A 148 -8.75 7.27 1.12
C VAL A 148 -8.23 8.60 0.57
N ASN A 149 -8.65 9.02 -0.61
CA ASN A 149 -8.24 10.23 -1.30
C ASN A 149 -6.75 10.27 -1.70
N ASN A 150 -6.32 11.37 -2.28
CA ASN A 150 -4.92 11.63 -2.56
C ASN A 150 -4.20 11.98 -1.26
N VAL A 151 -3.08 11.33 -1.01
CA VAL A 151 -2.29 11.50 0.20
C VAL A 151 -0.99 12.24 -0.08
N TYR A 152 -0.57 13.15 0.80
CA TYR A 152 0.75 13.74 0.74
C TYR A 152 1.81 12.68 1.03
N SER A 153 2.79 12.55 0.13
CA SER A 153 3.83 11.52 0.22
C SER A 153 4.65 11.61 1.51
N VAL A 154 4.83 12.80 2.08
CA VAL A 154 5.54 12.95 3.35
C VAL A 154 4.69 12.45 4.51
N TYR A 155 3.38 12.71 4.49
CA TYR A 155 2.46 12.19 5.51
C TYR A 155 2.37 10.66 5.43
N SER A 156 2.15 10.08 4.24
CA SER A 156 2.05 8.62 4.08
C SER A 156 3.33 7.90 4.52
N ARG A 157 4.51 8.46 4.18
CA ARG A 157 5.80 7.93 4.62
C ARG A 157 6.01 8.04 6.13
N SER A 158 5.57 9.14 6.74
CA SER A 158 5.64 9.30 8.19
C SER A 158 4.75 8.29 8.91
N MET A 159 3.52 8.10 8.40
CA MET A 159 2.59 7.08 8.88
C MET A 159 3.17 5.68 8.73
N LEU A 160 3.73 5.36 7.55
CA LEU A 160 4.38 4.08 7.29
C LEU A 160 5.54 3.83 8.27
N TRP A 161 6.40 4.82 8.44
CA TRP A 161 7.53 4.75 9.38
C TRP A 161 7.08 4.44 10.80
N ALA A 162 6.11 5.18 11.31
CA ALA A 162 5.55 4.94 12.64
C ALA A 162 4.93 3.54 12.75
N THR A 163 4.08 3.18 11.78
CA THR A 163 3.37 1.90 11.78
C THR A 163 4.34 0.71 11.80
N VAL A 164 5.34 0.69 10.93
CA VAL A 164 6.28 -0.43 10.87
C VAL A 164 7.13 -0.52 12.15
N ASN A 165 7.59 0.62 12.69
CA ASN A 165 8.37 0.61 13.93
C ASN A 165 7.57 0.03 15.11
N ARG A 166 6.28 0.39 15.22
CA ARG A 166 5.41 -0.15 16.27
C ARG A 166 5.08 -1.64 16.06
N LEU A 167 4.92 -2.07 14.80
CA LEU A 167 4.79 -3.49 14.49
C LEU A 167 6.04 -4.28 14.86
N ILE A 168 7.25 -3.73 14.66
CA ILE A 168 8.52 -4.33 15.10
C ILE A 168 8.58 -4.45 16.62
N GLU A 169 8.03 -3.47 17.36
CA GLU A 169 7.91 -3.49 18.82
C GLU A 169 6.84 -4.48 19.32
N GLY A 170 6.12 -5.16 18.41
CA GLY A 170 5.11 -6.18 18.72
C GLY A 170 3.71 -5.65 18.98
N GLU A 171 3.44 -4.39 18.64
CA GLU A 171 2.08 -3.84 18.70
C GLU A 171 1.20 -4.42 17.60
N THR A 172 -0.12 -4.30 17.77
CA THR A 172 -1.08 -4.64 16.72
C THR A 172 -1.07 -3.59 15.63
N LEU A 173 -1.54 -3.95 14.43
CA LEU A 173 -1.68 -3.01 13.32
C LEU A 173 -2.53 -1.78 13.70
N GLN A 174 -3.64 -1.99 14.46
CA GLN A 174 -4.47 -0.88 14.93
C GLN A 174 -3.67 0.05 15.85
N GLN A 175 -3.00 -0.50 16.88
CA GLN A 175 -2.19 0.29 17.81
C GLN A 175 -1.09 1.07 17.08
N ALA A 176 -0.45 0.44 16.11
CA ALA A 176 0.60 1.05 15.32
C ALA A 176 0.09 2.24 14.46
N ILE A 177 -1.08 2.09 13.84
CA ILE A 177 -1.72 3.16 13.08
C ILE A 177 -2.23 4.27 14.01
N ASP A 178 -2.86 3.93 15.13
CA ASP A 178 -3.35 4.91 16.11
C ASP A 178 -2.20 5.78 16.65
N TYR A 179 -1.04 5.17 16.93
CA TYR A 179 0.17 5.92 17.28
C TYR A 179 0.58 6.90 16.17
N GLY A 180 0.58 6.44 14.92
CA GLY A 180 0.87 7.33 13.78
C GLY A 180 -0.08 8.50 13.68
N LEU A 181 -1.39 8.27 13.91
CA LEU A 181 -2.42 9.32 13.92
C LEU A 181 -2.24 10.29 15.09
N GLU A 182 -1.86 9.80 16.26
CA GLU A 182 -1.55 10.64 17.43
C GLU A 182 -0.36 11.57 17.14
N VAL A 183 0.71 11.06 16.52
CA VAL A 183 1.95 11.81 16.27
C VAL A 183 1.82 12.77 15.09
N TYR A 184 1.20 12.33 14.00
CA TYR A 184 1.16 13.09 12.73
C TYR A 184 -0.19 13.75 12.44
N GLY A 185 -1.23 13.47 13.21
CA GLY A 185 -2.58 13.97 13.02
C GLY A 185 -3.48 12.95 12.34
N GLU A 186 -4.78 13.08 12.59
CA GLU A 186 -5.84 12.17 12.12
C GLU A 186 -5.98 12.09 10.58
N ASN A 187 -5.42 13.08 9.87
CA ASN A 187 -5.40 13.12 8.42
C ASN A 187 -4.27 14.02 7.90
N ASP A 188 -4.00 13.96 6.60
CA ASP A 188 -2.89 14.67 5.97
C ASP A 188 -3.07 16.19 5.93
N ILE A 189 -4.29 16.72 6.01
CA ILE A 189 -4.54 18.17 6.09
C ILE A 189 -4.14 18.69 7.46
N VAL A 190 -4.50 17.99 8.53
CA VAL A 190 -4.11 18.35 9.91
C VAL A 190 -2.60 18.35 10.04
N TRP A 191 -1.95 17.29 9.56
CA TRP A 191 -0.49 17.22 9.50
C TRP A 191 0.11 18.37 8.71
N TYR A 192 -0.43 18.64 7.53
CA TYR A 192 0.05 19.69 6.63
C TYR A 192 -0.06 21.08 7.25
N LEU A 193 -1.15 21.40 7.93
CA LEU A 193 -1.33 22.66 8.64
C LEU A 193 -0.36 22.77 9.82
N ASN A 194 -0.13 21.69 10.56
CA ASN A 194 0.80 21.64 11.68
C ASN A 194 2.27 21.86 11.24
N GLN A 195 2.64 21.46 10.00
CA GLN A 195 3.97 21.67 9.45
C GLN A 195 4.23 23.12 9.00
N ASN A 196 3.21 23.98 8.98
CA ASN A 196 3.32 25.38 8.55
C ASN A 196 4.04 25.56 7.20
N THR A 197 3.71 24.73 6.23
CA THR A 197 4.42 24.64 4.94
C THR A 197 4.17 25.82 4.01
N GLY A 198 3.17 26.68 4.31
CA GLY A 198 2.74 27.78 3.44
C GLY A 198 2.11 27.35 2.11
N ARG A 199 1.97 26.04 1.85
CA ARG A 199 1.32 25.49 0.64
C ARG A 199 -0.18 25.35 0.88
N ARG A 200 -0.93 25.10 -0.17
CA ARG A 200 -2.37 24.82 -0.05
C ARG A 200 -2.58 23.33 0.28
N PRO A 201 -3.47 23.00 1.24
CA PRO A 201 -3.82 21.62 1.52
C PRO A 201 -4.59 21.00 0.34
N HIS A 202 -4.69 19.67 0.32
CA HIS A 202 -5.59 18.96 -0.60
C HIS A 202 -7.04 19.41 -0.41
N SER A 203 -7.86 19.29 -1.47
CA SER A 203 -9.28 19.64 -1.41
C SER A 203 -10.09 18.69 -0.50
N ALA A 204 -9.60 17.45 -0.29
CA ALA A 204 -10.19 16.45 0.58
C ALA A 204 -9.08 15.81 1.43
N ALA A 205 -9.36 15.64 2.72
CA ALA A 205 -8.43 15.00 3.65
C ALA A 205 -8.21 13.53 3.31
N SER A 206 -6.95 13.10 3.34
CA SER A 206 -6.59 11.70 3.27
C SER A 206 -6.37 11.14 4.65
N TYR A 207 -6.94 9.98 4.91
CA TYR A 207 -6.86 9.27 6.18
C TYR A 207 -6.71 7.77 5.93
N PRO A 208 -6.06 7.02 6.85
CA PRO A 208 -5.89 5.58 6.69
C PRO A 208 -7.15 4.80 7.06
N ILE A 209 -7.35 3.67 6.39
CA ILE A 209 -8.34 2.64 6.74
C ILE A 209 -7.62 1.30 6.88
N ILE A 210 -8.06 0.48 7.84
CA ILE A 210 -7.67 -0.92 8.00
C ILE A 210 -8.85 -1.80 7.61
N GLN A 211 -8.57 -2.86 6.84
CA GLN A 211 -9.48 -3.98 6.63
C GLN A 211 -8.81 -5.30 7.00
N GLY A 212 -9.61 -6.30 7.35
CA GLY A 212 -9.14 -7.58 7.87
C GLY A 212 -8.89 -7.55 9.37
N ASP A 213 -7.87 -8.24 9.83
CA ASP A 213 -7.54 -8.39 11.25
C ASP A 213 -6.75 -7.18 11.77
N ALA A 214 -7.43 -6.21 12.36
CA ALA A 214 -6.80 -5.04 12.99
C ALA A 214 -5.89 -5.40 14.18
N ALA A 215 -6.07 -6.59 14.79
CA ALA A 215 -5.19 -7.12 15.83
C ALA A 215 -3.96 -7.86 15.27
N ALA A 216 -3.78 -7.88 13.95
CA ALA A 216 -2.61 -8.48 13.31
C ALA A 216 -1.31 -7.91 13.88
N ARG A 217 -0.32 -8.79 14.06
CA ARG A 217 1.04 -8.46 14.51
C ARG A 217 2.03 -9.08 13.55
N LEU A 218 3.21 -8.50 13.44
CA LEU A 218 4.33 -9.19 12.82
C LEU A 218 4.73 -10.37 13.71
N THR A 219 4.84 -11.54 13.10
CA THR A 219 5.46 -12.73 13.75
C THR A 219 6.97 -12.56 13.64
N ALA A 220 7.58 -11.88 14.61
CA ALA A 220 9.01 -11.65 14.58
C ALA A 220 9.79 -12.95 14.83
N PRO A 221 10.82 -13.27 14.02
CA PRO A 221 11.86 -14.17 14.46
C PRO A 221 12.67 -13.47 15.55
N GLY A 222 12.45 -13.86 16.81
CA GLY A 222 13.31 -13.47 17.94
C GLY A 222 13.32 -11.98 18.27
N MET A 223 12.24 -11.46 18.88
CA MET A 223 12.28 -10.13 19.48
C MET A 223 13.41 -10.04 20.50
N LEU A 224 14.44 -9.26 20.17
CA LEU A 224 15.36 -8.75 21.17
C LEU A 224 14.59 -7.74 22.04
N THR A 225 14.22 -8.14 23.23
CA THR A 225 13.74 -7.27 24.30
C THR A 225 14.90 -6.39 24.77
N ASN A 226 15.26 -5.38 24.01
CA ASN A 226 16.15 -4.32 24.46
C ASN A 226 15.38 -3.00 24.35
N GLY A 227 14.77 -2.63 25.46
CA GLY A 227 14.21 -1.30 25.62
C GLY A 227 15.28 -0.24 25.48
N ALA A 228 15.20 0.50 24.41
CA ALA A 228 15.64 1.88 24.25
C ALA A 228 15.48 2.30 22.78
N ALA A 229 14.25 2.41 22.31
CA ALA A 229 14.02 3.16 21.05
C ALA A 229 14.10 4.64 21.38
N ALA A 230 15.25 5.24 21.14
CA ALA A 230 15.42 6.69 21.18
C ALA A 230 14.56 7.30 20.06
N GLN A 231 13.65 8.18 20.45
CA GLN A 231 12.92 9.07 19.55
C GLN A 231 13.92 9.91 18.73
N GLN A 232 14.17 9.48 17.50
CA GLN A 232 14.81 10.34 16.51
C GLN A 232 13.87 10.41 15.30
N THR A 233 13.06 11.44 15.30
CA THR A 233 12.31 11.86 14.12
C THR A 233 13.31 12.34 13.07
N PRO A 234 13.36 11.79 11.85
CA PRO A 234 14.18 12.36 10.82
C PRO A 234 13.66 13.76 10.48
N ALA A 235 14.51 14.77 10.61
CA ALA A 235 14.20 16.11 10.18
C ALA A 235 13.77 16.09 8.71
N ALA A 236 12.65 16.77 8.42
CA ALA A 236 12.13 16.91 7.07
C ALA A 236 13.19 17.63 6.22
N ALA A 237 13.69 16.93 5.19
CA ALA A 237 14.47 17.49 4.11
C ALA A 237 13.59 17.68 2.87
#